data_0a722813a677c13db45c8d0ab907a59f
#
_entry.id   0a722813a677c13db45c8d0ab907a59f
#
_cell.length_a   1.000
_cell.length_b   1.000
_cell.length_c   1.000
_cell.angle_alpha   90.00
_cell.angle_beta   90.00
_cell.angle_gamma   90.00
#
_symmetry.space_group_name_H-M   'P 1'
#
loop_
_entity.id
_entity.type
_entity.pdbx_description
1 polymer ?
#
loop_
_entity_poly.entity_id
_entity_poly.type
_entity_poly.pdbx_seq_one_letter_code
_entity_poly.pdbx_strand_id
1 'polypeptide(L)'
;RIVRTLKAANAALKRIGIAEPRIAVSGIDPHAGEGGLFGSDDIDIVAPAIEDVRNEGIDASGPFGADTMYLDQSFDAYTVMFHDQGHIPAKLIGFTGTAAFTIGTPILFSSVAHGSALDIAGKGKADPSALIWTLKQISGAAVGPD
;
A
#
# COMPACT_ATOMS: atom_id res chain seq x y z
N ARG A 1 -6.99 2.34 14.71
CA ARG A 1 -6.31 1.40 13.80
C ARG A 1 -5.59 2.14 12.69
N ILE A 2 -6.27 3.08 12.00
CA ILE A 2 -5.73 3.87 10.89
C ILE A 2 -4.39 4.53 11.27
N VAL A 3 -4.34 5.31 12.35
CA VAL A 3 -3.13 5.97 12.86
C VAL A 3 -1.96 4.99 12.98
N ARG A 4 -2.19 3.81 13.59
CA ARG A 4 -1.14 2.79 13.76
C ARG A 4 -0.66 2.24 12.42
N THR A 5 -1.55 2.05 11.46
CA THR A 5 -1.22 1.58 10.11
C THR A 5 -0.38 2.62 9.37
N LEU A 6 -0.78 3.91 9.41
CA LEU A 6 -0.03 5.00 8.77
C LEU A 6 1.38 5.16 9.35
N LYS A 7 1.52 5.08 10.68
CA LYS A 7 2.84 5.09 11.34
C LYS A 7 3.72 3.92 10.90
N ALA A 8 3.15 2.72 10.81
CA ALA A 8 3.88 1.54 10.37
C ALA A 8 4.27 1.62 8.88
N ALA A 9 3.37 2.13 8.03
CA ALA A 9 3.65 2.36 6.62
C ALA A 9 4.77 3.38 6.43
N ASN A 10 4.70 4.54 7.08
CA ASN A 10 5.75 5.57 7.04
C ASN A 10 7.11 5.01 7.48
N ALA A 11 7.15 4.25 8.58
CA ALA A 11 8.39 3.64 9.04
C ALA A 11 8.94 2.60 8.06
N ALA A 12 8.08 1.80 7.44
CA ALA A 12 8.47 0.81 6.44
C ALA A 12 9.02 1.47 5.16
N LEU A 13 8.35 2.51 4.66
CA LEU A 13 8.78 3.28 3.49
C LEU A 13 10.15 3.92 3.70
N LYS A 14 10.38 4.50 4.89
CA LYS A 14 11.71 5.03 5.26
C LYS A 14 12.79 3.95 5.27
N ARG A 15 12.47 2.75 5.75
CA ARG A 15 13.41 1.61 5.76
C ARG A 15 13.82 1.14 4.37
N ILE A 16 12.94 1.29 3.38
CA ILE A 16 13.25 0.96 1.97
C ILE A 16 13.82 2.14 1.17
N GLY A 17 14.14 3.26 1.83
CA GLY A 17 14.91 4.36 1.23
C GLY A 17 14.11 5.60 0.84
N ILE A 18 12.80 5.66 1.10
CA ILE A 18 12.00 6.85 0.86
C ILE A 18 12.10 7.77 2.09
N ALA A 19 12.89 8.83 2.00
CA ALA A 19 13.21 9.69 3.15
C ALA A 19 11.99 10.43 3.70
N GLU A 20 11.13 10.93 2.83
CA GLU A 20 9.93 11.72 3.15
C GLU A 20 8.71 11.13 2.43
N PRO A 21 8.15 10.01 2.94
CA PRO A 21 7.05 9.33 2.29
C PRO A 21 5.78 10.19 2.25
N ARG A 22 5.15 10.29 1.10
CA ARG A 22 3.84 10.90 0.88
C ARG A 22 2.79 9.81 0.77
N ILE A 23 1.82 9.79 1.67
CA ILE A 23 0.85 8.70 1.82
C ILE A 23 -0.56 9.19 1.49
N ALA A 24 -1.18 8.63 0.45
CA ALA A 24 -2.60 8.82 0.20
C ALA A 24 -3.43 7.86 1.08
N VAL A 25 -4.55 8.33 1.58
CA VAL A 25 -5.47 7.55 2.43
C VAL A 25 -6.85 7.50 1.79
N SER A 26 -7.36 6.30 1.51
CA SER A 26 -8.70 6.15 0.97
C SER A 26 -9.77 6.38 2.03
N GLY A 27 -10.96 6.73 1.57
CA GLY A 27 -12.17 6.71 2.40
C GLY A 27 -12.69 5.31 2.69
N ILE A 28 -13.58 5.24 3.67
CA ILE A 28 -14.42 4.08 4.00
C ILE A 28 -15.66 4.08 3.12
N ASP A 29 -16.31 5.25 3.04
CA ASP A 29 -17.55 5.44 2.30
C ASP A 29 -17.28 5.65 0.80
N PRO A 30 -18.24 5.35 -0.08
CA PRO A 30 -18.14 5.69 -1.49
C PRO A 30 -17.82 7.19 -1.68
N HIS A 31 -16.88 7.50 -2.57
CA HIS A 31 -16.43 8.88 -2.87
C HIS A 31 -15.97 9.67 -1.63
N ALA A 32 -15.41 8.96 -0.62
CA ALA A 32 -15.02 9.53 0.67
C ALA A 32 -16.20 10.27 1.37
N GLY A 33 -17.38 9.68 1.30
CA GLY A 33 -18.59 10.16 1.95
C GLY A 33 -19.25 11.37 1.28
N GLU A 34 -18.61 12.05 0.33
CA GLU A 34 -19.10 13.23 -0.39
C GLU A 34 -19.80 14.24 0.53
N GLY A 35 -19.07 14.67 1.58
CA GLY A 35 -19.58 15.61 2.57
C GLY A 35 -20.70 15.05 3.47
N GLY A 36 -20.79 13.74 3.62
CA GLY A 36 -21.77 13.04 4.46
C GLY A 36 -22.98 12.50 3.68
N LEU A 37 -22.99 12.65 2.33
CA LEU A 37 -24.10 12.15 1.51
C LEU A 37 -24.16 10.61 1.50
N PHE A 38 -23.00 9.95 1.50
CA PHE A 38 -22.87 8.49 1.43
C PHE A 38 -22.40 7.84 2.74
N GLY A 39 -22.31 8.60 3.80
CA GLY A 39 -21.86 8.17 5.13
C GLY A 39 -21.04 9.24 5.83
N SER A 40 -20.87 9.11 7.14
CA SER A 40 -20.06 10.04 7.94
C SER A 40 -18.76 9.43 8.43
N ASP A 41 -18.44 8.16 8.12
CA ASP A 41 -17.27 7.46 8.64
C ASP A 41 -15.95 8.15 8.25
N ASP A 42 -15.92 8.76 7.07
CA ASP A 42 -14.73 9.51 6.64
C ASP A 42 -14.54 10.81 7.40
N ILE A 43 -15.63 11.48 7.77
CA ILE A 43 -15.61 12.71 8.59
C ILE A 43 -15.25 12.38 10.04
N ASP A 44 -15.88 11.33 10.59
CA ASP A 44 -15.83 11.01 12.01
C ASP A 44 -14.62 10.17 12.41
N ILE A 45 -14.05 9.39 11.45
CA ILE A 45 -12.99 8.40 11.74
C ILE A 45 -11.73 8.65 10.92
N VAL A 46 -11.84 8.77 9.58
CA VAL A 46 -10.65 8.79 8.72
C VAL A 46 -9.96 10.14 8.77
N ALA A 47 -10.70 11.23 8.59
CA ALA A 47 -10.11 12.58 8.60
C ALA A 47 -9.42 12.92 9.94
N PRO A 48 -10.00 12.64 11.14
CA PRO A 48 -9.29 12.82 12.40
C PRO A 48 -8.03 11.97 12.52
N ALA A 49 -8.05 10.72 12.04
CA ALA A 49 -6.87 9.85 12.08
C ALA A 49 -5.72 10.35 11.17
N ILE A 50 -6.05 10.97 10.04
CA ILE A 50 -5.07 11.63 9.16
C ILE A 50 -4.47 12.84 9.88
N GLU A 51 -5.30 13.67 10.50
CA GLU A 51 -4.83 14.85 11.23
C GLU A 51 -3.92 14.47 12.40
N ASP A 52 -4.25 13.41 13.13
CA ASP A 52 -3.40 12.90 14.22
C ASP A 52 -1.98 12.60 13.74
N VAL A 53 -1.83 11.89 12.60
CA VAL A 53 -0.49 11.53 12.10
C VAL A 53 0.23 12.71 11.46
N ARG A 54 -0.49 13.67 10.86
CA ARG A 54 0.09 14.92 10.36
C ARG A 54 0.68 15.77 11.48
N ASN A 55 0.02 15.84 12.62
CA ASN A 55 0.52 16.51 13.81
C ASN A 55 1.79 15.86 14.36
N GLU A 56 2.07 14.60 14.01
CA GLU A 56 3.30 13.89 14.32
C GLU A 56 4.37 13.98 13.20
N GLY A 57 4.12 14.78 12.14
CA GLY A 57 5.07 15.00 11.06
C GLY A 57 5.05 13.92 9.96
N ILE A 58 3.96 13.16 9.83
CA ILE A 58 3.78 12.22 8.72
C ILE A 58 2.97 12.89 7.61
N ASP A 59 3.50 12.91 6.38
CA ASP A 59 2.79 13.45 5.21
C ASP A 59 1.73 12.44 4.74
N ALA A 60 0.51 12.62 5.24
CA ALA A 60 -0.66 11.83 4.88
C ALA A 60 -1.76 12.76 4.36
N SER A 61 -2.40 12.40 3.26
CA SER A 61 -3.45 13.17 2.60
C SER A 61 -4.68 12.30 2.33
N GLY A 62 -5.87 12.91 2.41
CA GLY A 62 -7.16 12.25 2.24
C GLY A 62 -8.19 12.76 3.26
N PRO A 63 -9.32 12.04 3.47
CA PRO A 63 -9.68 10.82 2.74
C PRO A 63 -10.00 11.10 1.27
N PHE A 64 -9.58 10.19 0.39
CA PHE A 64 -9.87 10.25 -1.04
C PHE A 64 -10.85 9.16 -1.45
N GLY A 65 -11.63 9.38 -2.51
CA GLY A 65 -12.38 8.32 -3.15
C GLY A 65 -11.44 7.20 -3.63
N ALA A 66 -11.70 5.95 -3.22
CA ALA A 66 -10.84 4.82 -3.56
C ALA A 66 -10.81 4.50 -5.07
N ASP A 67 -11.81 4.95 -5.81
CA ASP A 67 -11.95 4.81 -7.27
C ASP A 67 -11.06 5.80 -8.05
N THR A 68 -10.70 6.93 -7.44
CA THR A 68 -9.98 8.01 -8.13
C THR A 68 -8.59 8.30 -7.57
N MET A 69 -8.28 7.92 -6.32
CA MET A 69 -7.02 8.30 -5.68
C MET A 69 -5.76 7.84 -6.43
N TYR A 70 -5.84 6.75 -7.18
CA TYR A 70 -4.72 6.20 -7.94
C TYR A 70 -4.40 6.98 -9.23
N LEU A 71 -5.24 7.95 -9.61
CA LEU A 71 -4.96 8.85 -10.73
C LEU A 71 -3.85 9.85 -10.38
N ASP A 72 -3.70 10.18 -9.10
CA ASP A 72 -2.58 10.98 -8.62
C ASP A 72 -1.39 10.08 -8.24
N GLN A 73 -0.41 10.00 -9.13
CA GLN A 73 0.80 9.21 -8.96
C GLN A 73 1.91 9.94 -8.19
N SER A 74 1.61 11.07 -7.57
CA SER A 74 2.59 11.83 -6.79
C SER A 74 2.83 11.27 -5.38
N PHE A 75 2.03 10.28 -4.96
CA PHE A 75 2.17 9.60 -3.68
C PHE A 75 3.09 8.40 -3.76
N ASP A 76 3.86 8.17 -2.70
CA ASP A 76 4.74 7.01 -2.56
C ASP A 76 4.00 5.77 -2.08
N ALA A 77 2.84 5.95 -1.43
CA ALA A 77 2.00 4.85 -0.96
C ALA A 77 0.52 5.25 -0.87
N TYR A 78 -0.33 4.23 -0.98
CA TYR A 78 -1.78 4.33 -0.88
C TYR A 78 -2.26 3.43 0.25
N THR A 79 -2.78 4.03 1.33
CA THR A 79 -3.40 3.29 2.44
C THR A 79 -4.88 3.13 2.17
N VAL A 80 -5.36 1.89 2.22
CA VAL A 80 -6.74 1.55 1.92
C VAL A 80 -7.45 0.98 3.14
N MET A 81 -8.77 1.10 3.18
CA MET A 81 -9.59 0.60 4.28
C MET A 81 -10.03 -0.84 4.06
N PHE A 82 -10.27 -1.22 2.80
CA PHE A 82 -10.71 -2.55 2.41
C PHE A 82 -9.72 -3.20 1.45
N HIS A 83 -9.61 -4.53 1.56
CA HIS A 83 -8.73 -5.36 0.75
C HIS A 83 -8.83 -5.05 -0.75
N ASP A 84 -10.03 -5.02 -1.29
CA ASP A 84 -10.23 -4.89 -2.74
C ASP A 84 -9.89 -3.48 -3.27
N GLN A 85 -10.04 -2.44 -2.44
CA GLN A 85 -9.60 -1.08 -2.79
C GLN A 85 -8.12 -1.03 -3.20
N GLY A 86 -7.27 -1.84 -2.56
CA GLY A 86 -5.82 -1.87 -2.85
C GLY A 86 -5.40 -2.99 -3.78
N HIS A 87 -5.94 -4.20 -3.60
CA HIS A 87 -5.47 -5.37 -4.33
C HIS A 87 -5.91 -5.41 -5.80
N ILE A 88 -7.07 -4.85 -6.13
CA ILE A 88 -7.50 -4.75 -7.53
C ILE A 88 -6.54 -3.86 -8.34
N PRO A 89 -6.31 -2.58 -7.97
CA PRO A 89 -5.39 -1.73 -8.72
C PRO A 89 -3.95 -2.26 -8.69
N ALA A 90 -3.46 -2.78 -7.57
CA ALA A 90 -2.12 -3.35 -7.49
C ALA A 90 -1.91 -4.51 -8.48
N LYS A 91 -2.90 -5.38 -8.65
CA LYS A 91 -2.83 -6.49 -9.61
C LYS A 91 -3.00 -6.05 -11.06
N LEU A 92 -3.75 -4.98 -11.31
CA LEU A 92 -3.91 -4.43 -12.66
C LEU A 92 -2.64 -3.73 -13.14
N ILE A 93 -1.93 -3.05 -12.24
CA ILE A 93 -0.72 -2.29 -12.57
C ILE A 93 0.51 -3.20 -12.64
N GLY A 94 0.64 -4.14 -11.70
CA GLY A 94 1.89 -4.89 -11.52
C GLY A 94 1.70 -6.38 -11.26
N PHE A 95 0.96 -7.10 -12.12
CA PHE A 95 0.64 -8.51 -11.89
C PHE A 95 1.88 -9.41 -11.71
N THR A 96 2.94 -9.18 -12.48
CA THR A 96 4.17 -10.00 -12.47
C THR A 96 5.25 -9.53 -11.51
N GLY A 97 5.20 -8.28 -11.04
CA GLY A 97 6.24 -7.66 -10.20
C GLY A 97 5.82 -7.31 -8.78
N THR A 98 4.66 -7.79 -8.31
CA THR A 98 4.14 -7.39 -7.00
C THR A 98 4.64 -8.29 -5.88
N ALA A 99 5.19 -7.67 -4.83
CA ALA A 99 5.56 -8.31 -3.57
C ALA A 99 4.64 -7.88 -2.43
N ALA A 100 4.51 -8.72 -1.42
CA ALA A 100 3.81 -8.40 -0.19
C ALA A 100 4.79 -8.30 0.97
N PHE A 101 4.72 -7.22 1.74
CA PHE A 101 5.52 -7.01 2.93
C PHE A 101 4.61 -6.89 4.16
N THR A 102 4.96 -7.61 5.23
CA THR A 102 4.31 -7.43 6.53
C THR A 102 5.03 -6.33 7.29
N ILE A 103 4.31 -5.27 7.60
CA ILE A 103 4.82 -4.11 8.32
C ILE A 103 4.31 -4.06 9.76
N GLY A 104 4.98 -3.27 10.62
CA GLY A 104 4.60 -3.12 12.02
C GLY A 104 5.09 -4.26 12.92
N THR A 105 6.04 -5.07 12.44
CA THR A 105 6.71 -6.13 13.21
C THR A 105 8.22 -5.89 13.26
N PRO A 106 8.94 -6.43 14.27
CA PRO A 106 10.40 -6.31 14.34
C PRO A 106 11.13 -6.98 13.17
N ILE A 107 10.54 -8.04 12.62
CA ILE A 107 11.07 -8.81 11.50
C ILE A 107 10.34 -8.37 10.24
N LEU A 108 11.09 -8.02 9.20
CA LEU A 108 10.53 -7.77 7.88
C LEU A 108 10.22 -9.12 7.21
N PHE A 109 8.95 -9.46 7.16
CA PHE A 109 8.47 -10.63 6.43
C PHE A 109 7.97 -10.20 5.06
N SER A 110 8.37 -10.92 4.03
CA SER A 110 7.90 -10.67 2.67
C SER A 110 7.48 -11.95 1.98
N SER A 111 6.54 -11.81 1.06
CA SER A 111 6.03 -12.86 0.20
C SER A 111 5.76 -12.29 -1.18
N VAL A 112 5.41 -13.15 -2.11
CA VAL A 112 4.95 -12.76 -3.45
C VAL A 112 3.42 -12.66 -3.49
N ALA A 113 2.89 -11.87 -4.40
CA ALA A 113 1.45 -11.64 -4.49
C ALA A 113 0.68 -12.71 -5.29
N HIS A 114 1.39 -13.67 -5.90
CA HIS A 114 0.76 -14.78 -6.63
C HIS A 114 0.46 -15.96 -5.71
N GLY A 115 -0.48 -16.83 -6.14
CA GLY A 115 -0.85 -18.04 -5.44
C GLY A 115 0.14 -19.21 -5.67
N SER A 116 -0.20 -20.38 -5.16
CA SER A 116 0.64 -21.59 -5.23
C SER A 116 0.81 -22.18 -6.62
N ALA A 117 -0.04 -21.81 -7.59
CA ALA A 117 0.03 -22.23 -9.00
C ALA A 117 0.26 -23.75 -9.17
N LEU A 118 -0.55 -24.55 -8.47
CA LEU A 118 -0.41 -26.03 -8.46
C LEU A 118 -0.53 -26.65 -9.85
N ASP A 119 -1.23 -26.01 -10.75
CA ASP A 119 -1.40 -26.40 -12.15
C ASP A 119 -0.09 -26.44 -12.95
N ILE A 120 0.93 -25.66 -12.55
CA ILE A 120 2.26 -25.65 -13.17
C ILE A 120 3.35 -26.25 -12.30
N ALA A 121 3.02 -26.80 -11.14
CA ALA A 121 4.00 -27.41 -10.24
C ALA A 121 4.79 -28.55 -10.94
N GLY A 122 6.11 -28.54 -10.80
CA GLY A 122 7.00 -29.55 -11.42
C GLY A 122 7.20 -29.41 -12.93
N LYS A 123 6.59 -28.38 -13.60
CA LYS A 123 6.69 -28.21 -15.05
C LYS A 123 7.81 -27.25 -15.50
N GLY A 124 8.55 -26.66 -14.59
CA GLY A 124 9.62 -25.70 -14.90
C GLY A 124 9.14 -24.40 -15.59
N LYS A 125 7.86 -24.02 -15.38
CA LYS A 125 7.20 -22.88 -16.04
C LYS A 125 6.97 -21.69 -15.11
N ALA A 126 7.34 -21.82 -13.81
CA ALA A 126 7.13 -20.72 -12.86
C ALA A 126 8.01 -19.53 -13.22
N ASP A 127 7.41 -18.33 -13.20
CA ASP A 127 8.13 -17.08 -13.37
C ASP A 127 8.71 -16.64 -12.01
N PRO A 128 10.06 -16.57 -11.84
CA PRO A 128 10.68 -16.17 -10.60
C PRO A 128 10.79 -14.65 -10.40
N SER A 129 10.37 -13.83 -11.35
CA SER A 129 10.60 -12.37 -11.38
C SER A 129 10.14 -11.66 -10.11
N ALA A 130 8.93 -11.95 -9.63
CA ALA A 130 8.39 -11.37 -8.41
C ALA A 130 9.23 -11.71 -7.16
N LEU A 131 9.73 -12.95 -7.08
CA LEU A 131 10.60 -13.37 -5.97
C LEU A 131 11.97 -12.69 -6.04
N ILE A 132 12.57 -12.62 -7.23
CA ILE A 132 13.86 -11.97 -7.46
C ILE A 132 13.75 -10.49 -7.10
N TRP A 133 12.71 -9.80 -7.56
CA TRP A 133 12.46 -8.41 -7.23
C TRP A 133 12.30 -8.20 -5.72
N THR A 134 11.52 -9.06 -5.07
CA THR A 134 11.33 -9.03 -3.61
C THR A 134 12.65 -9.17 -2.86
N LEU A 135 13.51 -10.12 -3.26
CA LEU A 135 14.81 -10.34 -2.64
C LEU A 135 15.74 -9.12 -2.83
N LYS A 136 15.74 -8.51 -4.02
CA LYS A 136 16.49 -7.26 -4.26
C LYS A 136 16.03 -6.14 -3.32
N GLN A 137 14.73 -5.93 -3.16
CA GLN A 137 14.18 -4.90 -2.25
C GLN A 137 14.59 -5.14 -0.80
N ILE A 138 14.49 -6.38 -0.31
CA ILE A 138 14.84 -6.71 1.08
C ILE A 138 16.35 -6.57 1.33
N SER A 139 17.18 -6.94 0.36
CA SER A 139 18.64 -6.89 0.48
C SER A 139 19.24 -5.49 0.33
N GLY A 140 18.44 -4.49 -0.04
CA GLY A 140 18.92 -3.15 -0.38
C GLY A 140 19.71 -3.09 -1.68
N ALA A 141 19.66 -4.15 -2.52
CA ALA A 141 20.27 -4.13 -3.84
C ALA A 141 19.49 -3.15 -4.74
N ALA A 142 20.21 -2.25 -5.41
CA ALA A 142 19.60 -1.30 -6.31
C ALA A 142 18.77 -2.03 -7.38
N VAL A 143 17.48 -1.69 -7.45
CA VAL A 143 16.61 -2.12 -8.54
C VAL A 143 16.74 -1.04 -9.61
N GLY A 144 17.59 -1.31 -10.60
CA GLY A 144 17.62 -0.45 -11.79
C GLY A 144 16.28 -0.53 -12.53
N PRO A 145 15.85 0.55 -13.22
CA PRO A 145 14.77 0.44 -14.18
C PRO A 145 15.21 -0.54 -15.28
N ASP A 146 14.38 -1.55 -15.54
CA ASP A 146 14.50 -2.40 -16.73
C ASP A 146 14.10 -1.62 -17.97
#